data_5a36876e8c5e47e538de3d2fd12afee8
#
_entry.id   5a36876e8c5e47e538de3d2fd12afee8
#
_cell.length_a   1.000
_cell.length_b   1.000
_cell.length_c   1.000
_cell.angle_alpha   90.00
_cell.angle_beta   90.00
_cell.angle_gamma   90.00
#
_symmetry.space_group_name_H-M   'P 1'
#
loop_
_entity.id
_entity.type
_entity.pdbx_description
1 polymer ?
#
loop_
_entity_poly.entity_id
_entity_poly.type
_entity_poly.pdbx_seq_one_letter_code
_entity_poly.pdbx_strand_id
1 'polypeptide(L)'
;AQLSGGQRQRIAIARALAPEPALLLLDEPLGALDLQLRRQMQLELKRLQKKLGITFVYITHDQEEAINMSDRIAVMRGGRFEQIGTPEEIYDEPKTHYVAQFIGRSTILDGTVESVGRNMAVIRGACGSFRVDASRALLIAEESCEICVRTERMRASSVPIEGFDLPATVREARYAGGSVLTYVTLKNGTEAVATSEGRLSDALKPGSTAYLYWNPAQAAVIGGTSHGA
;
A
#
# COMPACT_ATOMS: atom_id res chain seq x y z
N ALA A 1 -30.80 -30.39 3.32
CA ALA A 1 -29.51 -29.95 3.84
C ALA A 1 -29.25 -28.51 3.43
N GLN A 2 -28.92 -27.63 4.37
CA GLN A 2 -28.57 -26.25 4.02
C GLN A 2 -27.14 -26.23 3.50
N LEU A 3 -26.93 -25.62 2.34
CA LEU A 3 -25.62 -25.44 1.73
C LEU A 3 -24.78 -24.47 2.57
N SER A 4 -23.47 -24.74 2.68
CA SER A 4 -22.54 -23.76 3.27
C SER A 4 -22.43 -22.47 2.41
N GLY A 5 -21.94 -21.39 2.99
CA GLY A 5 -21.75 -20.13 2.25
C GLY A 5 -20.91 -20.31 1.00
N GLY A 6 -19.77 -21.02 1.09
CA GLY A 6 -18.92 -21.32 -0.05
C GLY A 6 -19.57 -22.22 -1.11
N GLN A 7 -20.42 -23.19 -0.69
CA GLN A 7 -21.16 -24.01 -1.64
C GLN A 7 -22.19 -23.19 -2.43
N ARG A 8 -22.91 -22.30 -1.76
CA ARG A 8 -23.84 -21.38 -2.41
C ARG A 8 -23.13 -20.49 -3.43
N GLN A 9 -21.94 -19.97 -3.06
CA GLN A 9 -21.14 -19.12 -3.93
C GLN A 9 -20.67 -19.87 -5.19
N ARG A 10 -20.14 -21.08 -5.04
CA ARG A 10 -19.73 -21.92 -6.19
C ARG A 10 -20.89 -22.22 -7.13
N ILE A 11 -22.08 -22.50 -6.60
CA ILE A 11 -23.28 -22.74 -7.41
C ILE A 11 -23.69 -21.46 -8.15
N ALA A 12 -23.65 -20.29 -7.50
CA ALA A 12 -23.96 -19.01 -8.15
C ALA A 12 -23.01 -18.72 -9.32
N ILE A 13 -21.69 -18.93 -9.11
CA ILE A 13 -20.69 -18.77 -10.15
C ILE A 13 -20.89 -19.78 -11.29
N ALA A 14 -21.12 -21.07 -10.98
CA ALA A 14 -21.39 -22.09 -11.99
C ALA A 14 -22.63 -21.75 -12.85
N ARG A 15 -23.69 -21.25 -12.21
CA ARG A 15 -24.90 -20.79 -12.90
C ARG A 15 -24.61 -19.61 -13.84
N ALA A 16 -23.79 -18.64 -13.40
CA ALA A 16 -23.42 -17.48 -14.19
C ALA A 16 -22.50 -17.84 -15.38
N LEU A 17 -21.73 -18.92 -15.26
CA LEU A 17 -20.84 -19.41 -16.33
C LEU A 17 -21.53 -20.37 -17.31
N ALA A 18 -22.68 -20.97 -16.95
CA ALA A 18 -23.36 -21.95 -17.79
C ALA A 18 -23.72 -21.45 -19.22
N PRO A 19 -24.06 -20.15 -19.42
CA PRO A 19 -24.31 -19.60 -20.76
C PRO A 19 -23.03 -19.23 -21.53
N GLU A 20 -21.84 -19.57 -21.05
CA GLU A 20 -20.51 -19.26 -21.64
C GLU A 20 -20.35 -17.74 -21.94
N PRO A 21 -20.46 -16.86 -20.94
CA PRO A 21 -20.39 -15.42 -21.15
C PRO A 21 -18.97 -14.97 -21.53
N ALA A 22 -18.86 -13.90 -22.34
CA ALA A 22 -17.57 -13.25 -22.60
C ALA A 22 -17.05 -12.44 -21.39
N LEU A 23 -17.94 -12.01 -20.50
CA LEU A 23 -17.67 -11.19 -19.33
C LEU A 23 -18.46 -11.70 -18.12
N LEU A 24 -17.80 -11.87 -16.99
CA LEU A 24 -18.42 -12.20 -15.71
C LEU A 24 -18.29 -11.03 -14.73
N LEU A 25 -19.43 -10.55 -14.22
CA LEU A 25 -19.47 -9.52 -13.17
C LEU A 25 -19.65 -10.18 -11.80
N LEU A 26 -18.76 -9.86 -10.87
CA LEU A 26 -18.74 -10.40 -9.52
C LEU A 26 -18.79 -9.23 -8.52
N ASP A 27 -19.90 -9.11 -7.82
CA ASP A 27 -20.11 -8.07 -6.81
C ASP A 27 -19.92 -8.67 -5.41
N GLU A 28 -18.86 -8.25 -4.73
CA GLU A 28 -18.42 -8.71 -3.40
C GLU A 28 -18.54 -10.24 -3.19
N PRO A 29 -18.03 -11.06 -4.13
CA PRO A 29 -18.35 -12.48 -4.13
C PRO A 29 -17.74 -13.27 -2.96
N LEU A 30 -16.78 -12.72 -2.23
CA LEU A 30 -16.09 -13.40 -1.13
C LEU A 30 -16.36 -12.77 0.24
N GLY A 31 -17.12 -11.67 0.31
CA GLY A 31 -17.35 -10.91 1.53
C GLY A 31 -17.97 -11.70 2.69
N ALA A 32 -18.81 -12.70 2.39
CA ALA A 32 -19.50 -13.52 3.41
C ALA A 32 -18.70 -14.75 3.86
N LEU A 33 -17.44 -14.93 3.40
CA LEU A 33 -16.63 -16.11 3.69
C LEU A 33 -15.63 -15.83 4.82
N ASP A 34 -15.33 -16.87 5.62
CA ASP A 34 -14.21 -16.83 6.55
C ASP A 34 -12.84 -16.70 5.82
N LEU A 35 -11.81 -16.31 6.53
CA LEU A 35 -10.50 -16.01 5.96
C LEU A 35 -9.88 -17.19 5.19
N GLN A 36 -9.99 -18.40 5.72
CA GLN A 36 -9.39 -19.59 5.10
C GLN A 36 -10.12 -19.96 3.81
N LEU A 37 -11.45 -19.99 3.86
CA LEU A 37 -12.28 -20.28 2.70
C LEU A 37 -12.19 -19.19 1.64
N ARG A 38 -12.07 -17.92 2.05
CA ARG A 38 -11.87 -16.78 1.17
C ARG A 38 -10.58 -16.94 0.35
N ARG A 39 -9.44 -17.22 0.99
CA ARG A 39 -8.15 -17.45 0.32
C ARG A 39 -8.21 -18.63 -0.67
N GLN A 40 -8.88 -19.71 -0.29
CA GLN A 40 -9.07 -20.85 -1.19
C GLN A 40 -9.89 -20.47 -2.42
N MET A 41 -11.01 -19.77 -2.21
CA MET A 41 -11.89 -19.33 -3.30
C MET A 41 -11.21 -18.32 -4.24
N GLN A 42 -10.36 -17.41 -3.75
CA GLN A 42 -9.56 -16.52 -4.57
C GLN A 42 -8.68 -17.31 -5.56
N LEU A 43 -7.97 -18.33 -5.06
CA LEU A 43 -7.13 -19.18 -5.92
C LEU A 43 -7.96 -19.97 -6.94
N GLU A 44 -9.11 -20.52 -6.53
CA GLU A 44 -10.01 -21.24 -7.44
C GLU A 44 -10.56 -20.34 -8.55
N LEU A 45 -11.02 -19.13 -8.20
CA LEU A 45 -11.54 -18.16 -9.16
C LEU A 45 -10.48 -17.69 -10.16
N LYS A 46 -9.26 -17.42 -9.68
CA LYS A 46 -8.15 -17.04 -10.56
C LYS A 46 -7.77 -18.16 -11.53
N ARG A 47 -7.75 -19.42 -11.06
CA ARG A 47 -7.52 -20.58 -11.91
C ARG A 47 -8.64 -20.78 -12.93
N LEU A 48 -9.89 -20.59 -12.52
CA LEU A 48 -11.06 -20.71 -13.36
C LEU A 48 -11.06 -19.65 -14.46
N GLN A 49 -10.78 -18.39 -14.11
CA GLN A 49 -10.67 -17.29 -15.06
C GLN A 49 -9.61 -17.59 -16.14
N LYS A 50 -8.41 -18.01 -15.72
CA LYS A 50 -7.33 -18.40 -16.66
C LYS A 50 -7.70 -19.57 -17.55
N LYS A 51 -8.40 -20.58 -16.99
CA LYS A 51 -8.81 -21.77 -17.76
C LYS A 51 -9.89 -21.43 -18.82
N LEU A 52 -10.79 -20.52 -18.48
CA LEU A 52 -11.90 -20.13 -19.37
C LEU A 52 -11.48 -19.04 -20.37
N GLY A 53 -10.44 -18.26 -20.09
CA GLY A 53 -10.00 -17.15 -20.93
C GLY A 53 -10.97 -16.00 -21.06
N ILE A 54 -11.94 -15.88 -20.13
CA ILE A 54 -12.96 -14.81 -20.14
C ILE A 54 -12.55 -13.67 -19.20
N THR A 55 -13.16 -12.50 -19.41
CA THR A 55 -12.90 -11.33 -18.56
C THR A 55 -13.76 -11.41 -17.30
N PHE A 56 -13.11 -11.25 -16.12
CA PHE A 56 -13.79 -11.06 -14.85
C PHE A 56 -13.71 -9.59 -14.45
N VAL A 57 -14.82 -9.00 -14.08
CA VAL A 57 -14.90 -7.71 -13.40
C VAL A 57 -15.33 -7.96 -11.96
N TYR A 58 -14.46 -7.57 -11.04
CA TYR A 58 -14.58 -7.84 -9.62
C TYR A 58 -14.82 -6.54 -8.87
N ILE A 59 -15.91 -6.44 -8.12
CA ILE A 59 -16.17 -5.33 -7.21
C ILE A 59 -15.89 -5.84 -5.80
N THR A 60 -15.00 -5.18 -5.11
CA THR A 60 -14.64 -5.50 -3.72
C THR A 60 -14.21 -4.24 -2.96
N HIS A 61 -14.43 -4.24 -1.66
CA HIS A 61 -13.85 -3.27 -0.73
C HIS A 61 -12.60 -3.84 -0.02
N ASP A 62 -12.25 -5.11 -0.27
CA ASP A 62 -11.06 -5.75 0.28
C ASP A 62 -9.86 -5.50 -0.64
N GLN A 63 -8.88 -4.76 -0.11
CA GLN A 63 -7.68 -4.36 -0.86
C GLN A 63 -6.78 -5.56 -1.18
N GLU A 64 -6.69 -6.55 -0.26
CA GLU A 64 -5.92 -7.78 -0.49
C GLU A 64 -6.52 -8.59 -1.63
N GLU A 65 -7.85 -8.65 -1.73
CA GLU A 65 -8.53 -9.29 -2.85
C GLU A 65 -8.19 -8.60 -4.17
N ALA A 66 -8.31 -7.28 -4.22
CA ALA A 66 -8.02 -6.52 -5.43
C ALA A 66 -6.57 -6.75 -5.89
N ILE A 67 -5.59 -6.63 -4.98
CA ILE A 67 -4.17 -6.78 -5.30
C ILE A 67 -3.83 -8.22 -5.73
N ASN A 68 -4.36 -9.24 -5.05
CA ASN A 68 -3.97 -10.63 -5.29
C ASN A 68 -4.65 -11.26 -6.51
N MET A 69 -5.83 -10.76 -6.89
CA MET A 69 -6.66 -11.40 -7.92
C MET A 69 -6.62 -10.71 -9.27
N SER A 70 -6.42 -9.39 -9.30
CA SER A 70 -6.62 -8.61 -10.52
C SER A 70 -5.35 -8.48 -11.35
N ASP A 71 -5.51 -8.38 -12.66
CA ASP A 71 -4.45 -7.95 -13.59
C ASP A 71 -4.43 -6.42 -13.69
N ARG A 72 -5.58 -5.77 -13.47
CA ARG A 72 -5.74 -4.32 -13.38
C ARG A 72 -6.74 -3.95 -12.29
N ILE A 73 -6.47 -2.86 -11.58
CA ILE A 73 -7.30 -2.31 -10.51
C ILE A 73 -7.77 -0.92 -10.91
N ALA A 74 -9.04 -0.65 -10.68
CA ALA A 74 -9.62 0.68 -10.77
C ALA A 74 -10.06 1.14 -9.37
N VAL A 75 -9.34 2.11 -8.80
CA VAL A 75 -9.72 2.73 -7.52
C VAL A 75 -10.76 3.82 -7.81
N MET A 76 -11.88 3.75 -7.10
CA MET A 76 -13.00 4.70 -7.27
C MET A 76 -13.26 5.49 -5.99
N ARG A 77 -13.62 6.76 -6.17
CA ARG A 77 -14.08 7.65 -5.10
C ARG A 77 -15.18 8.56 -5.62
N GLY A 78 -16.32 8.60 -4.91
CA GLY A 78 -17.43 9.49 -5.28
C GLY A 78 -17.94 9.29 -6.72
N GLY A 79 -17.95 8.05 -7.24
CA GLY A 79 -18.41 7.72 -8.59
C GLY A 79 -17.42 8.06 -9.71
N ARG A 80 -16.16 8.44 -9.37
CA ARG A 80 -15.11 8.74 -10.35
C ARG A 80 -13.92 7.83 -10.14
N PHE A 81 -13.15 7.57 -11.20
CA PHE A 81 -11.88 6.87 -11.12
C PHE A 81 -10.80 7.80 -10.58
N GLU A 82 -10.13 7.41 -9.49
CA GLU A 82 -8.94 8.06 -8.94
C GLU A 82 -7.67 7.60 -9.66
N GLN A 83 -7.58 6.29 -9.87
CA GLN A 83 -6.45 5.67 -10.58
C GLN A 83 -6.88 4.33 -11.17
N ILE A 84 -6.36 4.02 -12.35
CA ILE A 84 -6.46 2.69 -12.97
C ILE A 84 -5.05 2.24 -13.34
N GLY A 85 -4.66 1.03 -12.91
CA GLY A 85 -3.32 0.50 -13.16
C GLY A 85 -3.20 -0.98 -12.79
N THR A 86 -1.99 -1.53 -12.91
CA THR A 86 -1.66 -2.84 -12.36
C THR A 86 -1.65 -2.78 -10.83
N PRO A 87 -1.73 -3.92 -10.11
CA PRO A 87 -1.58 -3.95 -8.66
C PRO A 87 -0.31 -3.24 -8.17
N GLU A 88 0.81 -3.42 -8.87
CA GLU A 88 2.09 -2.79 -8.55
C GLU A 88 2.05 -1.27 -8.73
N GLU A 89 1.50 -0.76 -9.84
CA GLU A 89 1.33 0.68 -10.07
C GLU A 89 0.43 1.33 -9.01
N ILE A 90 -0.68 0.67 -8.65
CA ILE A 90 -1.61 1.18 -7.63
C ILE A 90 -0.96 1.23 -6.25
N TYR A 91 -0.14 0.23 -5.91
CA TYR A 91 0.51 0.12 -4.61
C TYR A 91 1.77 0.98 -4.49
N ASP A 92 2.64 0.92 -5.49
CA ASP A 92 3.97 1.53 -5.47
C ASP A 92 4.00 2.96 -6.03
N GLU A 93 3.05 3.33 -6.89
CA GLU A 93 2.99 4.62 -7.58
C GLU A 93 1.59 5.26 -7.46
N PRO A 94 1.11 5.51 -6.22
CA PRO A 94 -0.20 6.14 -6.04
C PRO A 94 -0.21 7.56 -6.61
N LYS A 95 -1.18 7.86 -7.48
CA LYS A 95 -1.29 9.16 -8.15
C LYS A 95 -1.98 10.22 -7.30
N THR A 96 -2.73 9.82 -6.29
CA THR A 96 -3.45 10.75 -5.41
C THR A 96 -3.25 10.37 -3.95
N HIS A 97 -3.37 11.36 -3.07
CA HIS A 97 -3.39 11.15 -1.62
C HIS A 97 -4.39 10.06 -1.22
N TYR A 98 -5.57 10.09 -1.85
CA TYR A 98 -6.62 9.11 -1.56
C TYR A 98 -6.17 7.68 -1.88
N VAL A 99 -5.58 7.44 -3.04
CA VAL A 99 -5.08 6.10 -3.41
C VAL A 99 -3.96 5.65 -2.46
N ALA A 100 -3.01 6.55 -2.13
CA ALA A 100 -1.93 6.27 -1.19
C ALA A 100 -2.44 5.85 0.19
N GLN A 101 -3.49 6.52 0.68
CA GLN A 101 -4.08 6.25 1.98
C GLN A 101 -5.07 5.07 1.96
N PHE A 102 -5.81 4.91 0.86
CA PHE A 102 -6.82 3.86 0.73
C PHE A 102 -6.17 2.49 0.52
N ILE A 103 -5.09 2.38 -0.25
CA ILE A 103 -4.43 1.11 -0.58
C ILE A 103 -3.26 0.86 0.36
N GLY A 104 -3.38 -0.17 1.19
CA GLY A 104 -2.34 -0.57 2.15
C GLY A 104 -2.17 0.42 3.31
N ARG A 105 -1.14 0.19 4.13
CA ARG A 105 -0.77 1.08 5.24
C ARG A 105 0.43 1.93 4.84
N SER A 106 0.31 3.23 4.99
CA SER A 106 1.38 4.16 4.64
C SER A 106 1.47 5.33 5.60
N THR A 107 2.64 5.94 5.66
CA THR A 107 2.83 7.27 6.22
C THR A 107 2.99 8.23 5.05
N ILE A 108 2.21 9.31 5.04
CA ILE A 108 2.33 10.38 4.05
C ILE A 108 3.02 11.56 4.73
N LEU A 109 4.07 12.06 4.09
CA LEU A 109 4.90 13.15 4.58
C LEU A 109 4.84 14.30 3.58
N ASP A 110 4.40 15.45 4.04
CA ASP A 110 4.41 16.69 3.25
C ASP A 110 5.76 17.38 3.33
N GLY A 111 6.19 17.98 2.24
CA GLY A 111 7.39 18.77 2.22
C GLY A 111 7.56 19.60 0.96
N THR A 112 8.64 20.37 0.94
CA THR A 112 9.10 21.15 -0.20
C THR A 112 10.39 20.54 -0.71
N VAL A 113 10.55 20.45 -2.02
CA VAL A 113 11.77 19.97 -2.67
C VAL A 113 12.89 20.98 -2.43
N GLU A 114 13.86 20.64 -1.61
CA GLU A 114 15.02 21.51 -1.29
C GLU A 114 16.07 21.47 -2.39
N SER A 115 16.33 20.27 -2.93
CA SER A 115 17.29 20.10 -4.02
C SER A 115 16.99 18.84 -4.81
N VAL A 116 17.34 18.87 -6.10
CA VAL A 116 17.21 17.73 -7.00
C VAL A 116 18.58 17.44 -7.59
N GLY A 117 19.12 16.25 -7.32
CA GLY A 117 20.32 15.72 -7.94
C GLY A 117 19.98 14.75 -9.07
N ARG A 118 20.99 14.02 -9.58
CA ARG A 118 20.81 13.10 -10.72
C ARG A 118 19.77 12.00 -10.45
N ASN A 119 19.81 11.37 -9.27
CA ASN A 119 18.94 10.24 -8.90
C ASN A 119 18.26 10.45 -7.56
N MET A 120 18.55 11.52 -6.85
CA MET A 120 18.08 11.75 -5.49
C MET A 120 17.60 13.19 -5.33
N ALA A 121 16.49 13.35 -4.64
CA ALA A 121 16.03 14.64 -4.17
C ALA A 121 16.01 14.69 -2.64
N VAL A 122 16.25 15.86 -2.10
CA VAL A 122 16.08 16.17 -0.68
C VAL A 122 14.79 16.93 -0.50
N ILE A 123 13.93 16.42 0.37
CA ILE A 123 12.66 17.03 0.73
C ILE A 123 12.77 17.57 2.15
N ARG A 124 12.34 18.80 2.37
CA ARG A 124 12.25 19.43 3.67
C ARG A 124 10.79 19.59 4.08
N GLY A 125 10.38 18.87 5.11
CA GLY A 125 9.05 18.95 5.70
C GLY A 125 9.05 19.55 7.12
N ALA A 126 7.89 19.73 7.69
CA ALA A 126 7.73 20.20 9.08
C ALA A 126 8.31 19.22 10.13
N CYS A 127 8.42 17.93 9.78
CA CYS A 127 8.98 16.88 10.63
C CYS A 127 10.50 16.72 10.50
N GLY A 128 11.14 17.38 9.52
CA GLY A 128 12.56 17.27 9.23
C GLY A 128 12.85 17.10 7.74
N SER A 129 14.03 16.64 7.38
CA SER A 129 14.46 16.42 6.00
C SER A 129 14.70 14.94 5.69
N PHE A 130 14.45 14.55 4.45
CA PHE A 130 14.61 13.16 4.01
C PHE A 130 14.87 13.07 2.51
N ARG A 131 15.35 11.91 2.07
CA ARG A 131 15.70 11.63 0.69
C ARG A 131 14.68 10.75 0.00
N VAL A 132 14.45 11.04 -1.29
CA VAL A 132 13.62 10.23 -2.19
C VAL A 132 14.35 10.03 -3.52
N ASP A 133 14.01 8.98 -4.24
CA ASP A 133 14.48 8.75 -5.59
C ASP A 133 13.80 9.74 -6.55
N ALA A 134 14.60 10.54 -7.24
CA ALA A 134 14.13 11.54 -8.21
C ALA A 134 13.96 10.96 -9.62
N SER A 135 14.32 9.69 -9.87
CA SER A 135 14.25 9.10 -11.22
C SER A 135 12.83 8.72 -11.64
N ARG A 136 11.91 8.57 -10.68
CA ARG A 136 10.54 8.10 -10.92
C ARG A 136 9.47 9.19 -10.96
N ALA A 137 9.82 10.43 -10.63
CA ALA A 137 8.87 11.55 -10.62
C ALA A 137 9.57 12.84 -11.01
N LEU A 138 8.85 13.72 -11.69
CA LEU A 138 9.32 15.07 -11.96
C LEU A 138 9.24 15.88 -10.66
N LEU A 139 10.38 16.11 -10.03
CA LEU A 139 10.52 16.96 -8.85
C LEU A 139 11.18 18.26 -9.26
N ILE A 140 10.58 19.38 -8.89
CA ILE A 140 11.09 20.72 -9.17
C ILE A 140 11.43 21.38 -7.84
N ALA A 141 12.62 21.97 -7.74
CA ALA A 141 13.05 22.68 -6.52
C ALA A 141 12.04 23.77 -6.15
N GLU A 142 11.86 23.98 -4.86
CA GLU A 142 10.90 24.91 -4.23
C GLU A 142 9.41 24.53 -4.40
N GLU A 143 9.08 23.44 -5.10
CA GLU A 143 7.70 22.96 -5.18
C GLU A 143 7.34 22.05 -4.00
N SER A 144 6.06 22.13 -3.59
CA SER A 144 5.49 21.25 -2.57
C SER A 144 5.22 19.86 -3.13
N CYS A 145 5.48 18.84 -2.33
CA CYS A 145 5.18 17.45 -2.69
C CYS A 145 4.72 16.65 -1.48
N GLU A 146 4.00 15.58 -1.75
CA GLU A 146 3.62 14.57 -0.76
C GLU A 146 4.39 13.27 -1.06
N ILE A 147 4.95 12.67 -0.03
CA ILE A 147 5.73 11.43 -0.13
C ILE A 147 5.04 10.33 0.63
N CYS A 148 4.70 9.26 -0.05
CA CYS A 148 4.11 8.05 0.52
C CYS A 148 5.20 7.02 0.82
N VAL A 149 5.30 6.59 2.08
CA VAL A 149 6.17 5.49 2.51
C VAL A 149 5.31 4.38 3.10
N ARG A 150 5.37 3.20 2.52
CA ARG A 150 4.63 2.03 3.02
C ARG A 150 5.20 1.57 4.36
N THR A 151 4.32 1.14 5.27
CA THR A 151 4.68 0.73 6.64
C THR A 151 5.77 -0.36 6.66
N GLU A 152 5.73 -1.32 5.76
CA GLU A 152 6.70 -2.40 5.66
C GLU A 152 8.07 -1.95 5.10
N ARG A 153 8.14 -0.75 4.52
CA ARG A 153 9.36 -0.13 3.99
C ARG A 153 9.99 0.86 4.95
N MET A 154 9.20 1.40 5.87
CA MET A 154 9.68 2.33 6.88
C MET A 154 10.46 1.60 7.97
N ARG A 155 11.59 2.16 8.37
CA ARG A 155 12.49 1.63 9.40
C ARG A 155 12.70 2.69 10.48
N ALA A 156 13.07 2.23 11.67
CA ALA A 156 13.42 3.10 12.80
C ALA A 156 14.78 2.68 13.37
N SER A 157 15.63 3.67 13.66
CA SER A 157 16.94 3.50 14.26
C SER A 157 17.02 4.26 15.59
N SER A 158 17.84 3.79 16.53
CA SER A 158 18.18 4.52 17.75
C SER A 158 19.21 5.64 17.54
N VAL A 159 19.87 5.67 16.38
CA VAL A 159 20.86 6.67 15.99
C VAL A 159 20.45 7.36 14.69
N PRO A 160 20.88 8.61 14.47
CA PRO A 160 20.62 9.32 13.21
C PRO A 160 21.15 8.52 12.00
N ILE A 161 20.41 8.60 10.89
CA ILE A 161 20.75 7.96 9.62
C ILE A 161 21.10 9.04 8.61
N GLU A 162 22.21 8.87 7.91
CA GLU A 162 22.65 9.83 6.88
C GLU A 162 21.59 10.06 5.80
N GLY A 163 21.26 11.33 5.58
CA GLY A 163 20.23 11.74 4.60
C GLY A 163 18.81 11.70 5.11
N PHE A 164 18.61 11.39 6.41
CA PHE A 164 17.29 11.41 7.06
C PHE A 164 17.40 12.12 8.42
N ASP A 165 16.80 13.29 8.52
CA ASP A 165 16.62 14.00 9.78
C ASP A 165 15.12 13.96 10.17
N LEU A 166 14.68 12.76 10.55
CA LEU A 166 13.27 12.50 10.93
C LEU A 166 13.19 11.92 12.36
N PRO A 167 13.49 12.72 13.38
CA PRO A 167 13.36 12.30 14.76
C PRO A 167 11.88 12.17 15.14
N ALA A 168 11.58 11.08 15.83
CA ALA A 168 10.25 10.74 16.30
C ALA A 168 10.31 10.18 17.72
N THR A 169 9.21 10.28 18.46
CA THR A 169 9.08 9.67 19.80
C THR A 169 8.40 8.32 19.67
N VAL A 170 9.01 7.27 20.19
CA VAL A 170 8.43 5.93 20.23
C VAL A 170 7.25 5.92 21.21
N ARG A 171 6.09 5.50 20.74
CA ARG A 171 4.88 5.32 21.59
C ARG A 171 4.78 3.92 22.13
N GLU A 172 4.90 2.94 21.25
CA GLU A 172 4.84 1.53 21.59
C GLU A 172 5.49 0.68 20.50
N ALA A 173 5.77 -0.59 20.84
CA ALA A 173 6.17 -1.61 19.88
C ALA A 173 5.30 -2.84 20.05
N ARG A 174 4.92 -3.49 18.94
CA ARG A 174 4.07 -4.68 18.92
C ARG A 174 4.69 -5.77 18.07
N TYR A 175 4.65 -6.99 18.55
CA TYR A 175 5.04 -8.16 17.76
C TYR A 175 3.92 -8.55 16.78
N ALA A 176 4.25 -8.70 15.51
CA ALA A 176 3.32 -9.01 14.43
C ALA A 176 3.80 -10.19 13.58
N GLY A 177 3.98 -11.36 14.22
CA GLY A 177 4.28 -12.62 13.51
C GLY A 177 5.57 -12.60 12.70
N GLY A 178 6.73 -12.48 13.35
CA GLY A 178 8.06 -12.46 12.72
C GLY A 178 8.61 -11.05 12.46
N SER A 179 7.81 -10.02 12.64
CA SER A 179 8.21 -8.62 12.59
C SER A 179 7.79 -7.87 13.85
N VAL A 180 8.41 -6.73 14.09
CA VAL A 180 8.04 -5.78 15.14
C VAL A 180 7.57 -4.49 14.48
N LEU A 181 6.38 -4.07 14.83
CA LEU A 181 5.81 -2.78 14.43
C LEU A 181 6.11 -1.76 15.53
N THR A 182 6.86 -0.72 15.21
CA THR A 182 7.18 0.39 16.12
C THR A 182 6.33 1.60 15.76
N TYR A 183 5.41 1.95 16.63
CA TYR A 183 4.54 3.12 16.48
C TYR A 183 5.25 4.35 17.04
N VAL A 184 5.32 5.39 16.25
CA VAL A 184 6.04 6.61 16.61
C VAL A 184 5.20 7.85 16.28
N THR A 185 5.53 8.97 16.93
CA THR A 185 4.98 10.30 16.61
C THR A 185 6.11 11.23 16.22
N LEU A 186 6.02 11.82 15.04
CA LEU A 186 6.94 12.83 14.53
C LEU A 186 6.72 14.19 15.24
N LYS A 187 7.67 15.12 15.10
CA LYS A 187 7.61 16.46 15.76
C LYS A 187 6.37 17.26 15.39
N ASN A 188 5.83 17.08 14.19
CA ASN A 188 4.62 17.77 13.72
C ASN A 188 3.31 17.06 14.13
N GLY A 189 3.39 16.01 14.95
CA GLY A 189 2.23 15.22 15.39
C GLY A 189 1.83 14.08 14.44
N THR A 190 2.47 13.95 13.29
CA THR A 190 2.19 12.84 12.36
C THR A 190 2.52 11.50 13.03
N GLU A 191 1.57 10.57 12.99
CA GLU A 191 1.78 9.20 13.44
C GLU A 191 2.37 8.36 12.31
N ALA A 192 3.38 7.56 12.63
CA ALA A 192 4.02 6.66 11.67
C ALA A 192 4.24 5.29 12.31
N VAL A 193 4.39 4.28 11.45
CA VAL A 193 4.70 2.92 11.86
C VAL A 193 5.90 2.43 11.09
N ALA A 194 6.96 2.07 11.81
CA ALA A 194 8.13 1.44 11.24
C ALA A 194 8.10 -0.06 11.49
N THR A 195 8.61 -0.83 10.55
CA THR A 195 8.69 -2.29 10.61
C THR A 195 10.14 -2.71 10.74
N SER A 196 10.44 -3.65 11.62
CA SER A 196 11.73 -4.32 11.72
C SER A 196 11.55 -5.83 11.84
N GLU A 197 12.52 -6.60 11.38
CA GLU A 197 12.63 -8.02 11.70
C GLU A 197 13.22 -8.17 13.10
N GLY A 198 12.87 -9.26 13.80
CA GLY A 198 13.44 -9.56 15.10
C GLY A 198 12.41 -9.80 16.20
N ARG A 199 12.85 -9.63 17.45
CA ARG A 199 12.06 -9.88 18.65
C ARG A 199 11.61 -8.56 19.28
N LEU A 200 10.50 -8.61 19.98
CA LEU A 200 9.98 -7.45 20.73
C LEU A 200 10.96 -6.96 21.80
N SER A 201 11.81 -7.85 22.36
CA SER A 201 12.86 -7.49 23.31
C SER A 201 13.91 -6.53 22.75
N ASP A 202 14.08 -6.54 21.43
CA ASP A 202 15.11 -5.75 20.73
C ASP A 202 14.52 -4.43 20.21
N ALA A 203 13.23 -4.20 20.44
CA ALA A 203 12.53 -3.00 19.99
C ALA A 203 12.96 -1.74 20.75
N LEU A 204 12.82 -0.60 20.10
CA LEU A 204 12.99 0.70 20.72
C LEU A 204 11.98 0.89 21.86
N LYS A 205 12.46 1.41 22.99
CA LYS A 205 11.62 1.57 24.19
C LYS A 205 10.63 2.72 24.04
N PRO A 206 9.39 2.58 24.54
CA PRO A 206 8.44 3.69 24.63
C PRO A 206 9.06 4.92 25.32
N GLY A 207 8.82 6.10 24.78
CA GLY A 207 9.37 7.37 25.23
C GLY A 207 10.78 7.69 24.71
N SER A 208 11.49 6.71 24.10
CA SER A 208 12.79 6.97 23.47
C SER A 208 12.66 7.71 22.13
N THR A 209 13.74 8.36 21.71
CA THR A 209 13.84 8.93 20.37
C THR A 209 14.19 7.85 19.37
N ALA A 210 13.50 7.85 18.24
CA ALA A 210 13.79 7.05 17.06
C ALA A 210 14.03 7.97 15.87
N TYR A 211 14.83 7.52 14.92
CA TYR A 211 15.06 8.18 13.63
C TYR A 211 14.47 7.34 12.52
N LEU A 212 13.50 7.89 11.80
CA LEU A 212 12.84 7.18 10.71
C LEU A 212 13.66 7.26 9.43
N TYR A 213 13.67 6.17 8.69
CA TYR A 213 14.34 6.09 7.38
C TYR A 213 13.74 4.98 6.52
N TRP A 214 14.08 5.00 5.24
CA TRP A 214 13.70 3.99 4.24
C TRP A 214 14.70 3.94 3.10
N ASN A 215 14.58 2.98 2.20
CA ASN A 215 15.29 3.03 0.94
C ASN A 215 14.59 4.09 0.04
N PRO A 216 15.29 5.17 -0.38
CA PRO A 216 14.69 6.24 -1.18
C PRO A 216 13.94 5.77 -2.42
N ALA A 217 14.39 4.69 -3.06
CA ALA A 217 13.73 4.10 -4.24
C ALA A 217 12.38 3.42 -3.90
N GLN A 218 12.04 3.26 -2.63
CA GLN A 218 10.81 2.63 -2.17
C GLN A 218 9.77 3.62 -1.66
N ALA A 219 10.07 4.91 -1.69
CA ALA A 219 9.11 5.97 -1.42
C ALA A 219 8.47 6.43 -2.74
N ALA A 220 7.17 6.70 -2.71
CA ALA A 220 6.45 7.22 -3.86
C ALA A 220 6.19 8.71 -3.71
N VAL A 221 6.40 9.48 -4.76
CA VAL A 221 5.96 10.87 -4.87
C VAL A 221 4.51 10.86 -5.34
N ILE A 222 3.60 11.37 -4.51
CA ILE A 222 2.18 11.44 -4.87
C ILE A 222 1.96 12.57 -5.87
N GLY A 223 1.22 12.27 -6.94
CA GLY A 223 0.92 13.25 -7.99
C GLY A 223 2.09 13.55 -8.92
N GLY A 224 3.24 12.91 -8.72
CA GLY A 224 4.35 12.98 -9.66
C GLY A 224 3.92 12.39 -11.01
N THR A 225 4.14 13.13 -12.09
CA THR A 225 3.98 12.59 -13.44
C THR A 225 5.09 11.57 -13.65
N SER A 226 4.74 10.27 -13.62
CA SER A 226 5.66 9.22 -14.02
C SER A 226 6.17 9.53 -15.44
N HIS A 227 7.48 9.58 -15.62
CA HIS A 227 8.06 9.55 -16.97
C HIS A 227 7.67 8.18 -17.52
N GLY A 228 6.69 8.17 -18.43
CA GLY A 228 6.31 6.98 -19.16
C GLY A 228 7.53 6.40 -19.89
N ALA A 229 7.76 5.10 -19.69
CA ALA A 229 8.66 4.30 -20.48
C ALA A 229 8.08 4.07 -21.88
#